data_5caabe172dff393fe782480f2a27c474
#
_entry.id   5caabe172dff393fe782480f2a27c474
#
_cell.length_a   1.000
_cell.length_b   1.000
_cell.length_c   1.000
_cell.angle_alpha   90.00
_cell.angle_beta   90.00
_cell.angle_gamma   90.00
#
_symmetry.space_group_name_H-M   'P 1'
#
loop_
_entity.id
_entity.type
_entity.pdbx_description
1 polymer ?
#
loop_
_entity_poly.entity_id
_entity_poly.type
_entity_poly.pdbx_seq_one_letter_code
_entity_poly.pdbx_strand_id
1 'polypeptide(L)'
;MTELDQVRIALETHKTSLMSRENVVGVGLGEKESHGVKTGEWSVVVLVRQKKPLVGLDPGAVVPKQVDSVRTDVVEVGDLRAQQARTEHWRPAPGGVSLGHYKVTAGTFGAVVRDRSSGRRLLLSNNHVLANSNEATEGDAILQPGSADGGQEGTDTIARLERFCRIQFSEEPATCGIAEGIANLANTLARLTGAQHRLQAIRANPQAANKVDAAVARPLDDRDILDDILEIGTVSGHEAAFLGMQVRKSGRTTGLTTGTINVLEATVSVSYGPGHTATFENQIVAGPMSQGGDSGSLVVAANSLKAVGLLFGGSEQSTVINPMQAVLDCLGVDI
;
A
#
# COMPACT_ATOMS: atom_id res chain seq x y z
N MET A 1 -38.38 6.42 -33.19
CA MET A 1 -37.69 6.81 -31.96
C MET A 1 -37.54 5.52 -31.16
N THR A 2 -36.31 5.12 -30.86
CA THR A 2 -36.06 3.90 -30.09
C THR A 2 -36.33 4.16 -28.60
N GLU A 3 -36.49 3.11 -27.81
CA GLU A 3 -36.61 3.22 -26.34
C GLU A 3 -35.43 3.98 -25.75
N LEU A 4 -34.19 3.69 -26.19
CA LEU A 4 -32.98 4.39 -25.78
C LEU A 4 -33.01 5.89 -26.11
N ASP A 5 -33.60 6.29 -27.25
CA ASP A 5 -33.73 7.71 -27.61
C ASP A 5 -34.68 8.42 -26.65
N GLN A 6 -35.76 7.77 -26.21
CA GLN A 6 -36.70 8.32 -25.25
C GLN A 6 -36.03 8.53 -23.90
N VAL A 7 -35.23 7.56 -23.42
CA VAL A 7 -34.49 7.68 -22.17
C VAL A 7 -33.46 8.81 -22.24
N ARG A 8 -32.78 8.98 -23.37
CA ARG A 8 -31.80 10.07 -23.57
C ARG A 8 -32.47 11.43 -23.51
N ILE A 9 -33.64 11.59 -24.14
CA ILE A 9 -34.41 12.85 -24.11
C ILE A 9 -34.85 13.15 -22.68
N ALA A 10 -35.43 12.17 -22.00
CA ALA A 10 -35.85 12.34 -20.59
C ALA A 10 -34.67 12.70 -19.67
N LEU A 11 -33.49 12.04 -19.83
CA LEU A 11 -32.28 12.37 -19.09
C LEU A 11 -31.87 13.84 -19.31
N GLU A 12 -31.74 14.28 -20.56
CA GLU A 12 -31.31 15.68 -20.85
C GLU A 12 -32.31 16.68 -20.30
N THR A 13 -33.62 16.40 -20.42
CA THR A 13 -34.68 17.28 -19.89
C THR A 13 -34.63 17.44 -18.37
N HIS A 14 -34.39 16.33 -17.65
CA HIS A 14 -34.48 16.29 -16.19
C HIS A 14 -33.15 16.30 -15.46
N LYS A 15 -32.03 16.27 -16.17
CA LYS A 15 -30.66 16.21 -15.63
C LYS A 15 -30.41 17.22 -14.51
N THR A 16 -30.68 18.49 -14.76
CA THR A 16 -30.46 19.58 -13.80
C THR A 16 -31.29 19.39 -12.54
N SER A 17 -32.58 19.07 -12.70
CA SER A 17 -33.48 18.89 -11.55
C SER A 17 -33.18 17.63 -10.73
N LEU A 18 -32.66 16.57 -11.36
CA LEU A 18 -32.21 15.36 -10.64
C LEU A 18 -30.88 15.60 -9.92
N MET A 19 -29.93 16.29 -10.57
CA MET A 19 -28.63 16.62 -9.98
C MET A 19 -28.73 17.59 -8.80
N SER A 20 -29.76 18.46 -8.75
CA SER A 20 -29.97 19.40 -7.64
C SER A 20 -30.51 18.75 -6.36
N ARG A 21 -30.88 17.47 -6.39
CA ARG A 21 -31.41 16.78 -5.21
C ARG A 21 -30.30 16.44 -4.24
N GLU A 22 -30.62 16.55 -2.95
CA GLU A 22 -29.69 16.12 -1.91
C GLU A 22 -29.27 14.65 -2.10
N ASN A 23 -28.00 14.33 -1.81
CA ASN A 23 -27.45 12.98 -1.90
C ASN A 23 -27.25 12.45 -3.35
N VAL A 24 -27.68 13.18 -4.39
CA VAL A 24 -27.40 12.82 -5.79
C VAL A 24 -26.00 13.30 -6.18
N VAL A 25 -25.20 12.41 -6.78
CA VAL A 25 -23.81 12.68 -7.24
C VAL A 25 -23.64 12.47 -8.74
N GLY A 26 -24.66 11.93 -9.41
CA GLY A 26 -24.62 11.72 -10.83
C GLY A 26 -25.96 11.27 -11.39
N VAL A 27 -26.15 11.45 -12.70
CA VAL A 27 -27.28 10.92 -13.46
C VAL A 27 -26.78 10.39 -14.80
N GLY A 28 -27.39 9.34 -15.29
CA GLY A 28 -27.01 8.70 -16.54
C GLY A 28 -28.14 7.84 -17.09
N LEU A 29 -27.86 7.11 -18.17
CA LEU A 29 -28.76 6.09 -18.70
C LEU A 29 -28.16 4.71 -18.49
N GLY A 30 -28.99 3.74 -18.20
CA GLY A 30 -28.58 2.35 -17.96
C GLY A 30 -29.78 1.41 -17.87
N GLU A 31 -29.49 0.13 -17.77
CA GLU A 31 -30.53 -0.86 -17.50
C GLU A 31 -30.97 -0.79 -16.04
N LYS A 32 -32.29 -0.82 -15.86
CA LYS A 32 -32.88 -0.89 -14.52
C LYS A 32 -32.47 -2.20 -13.82
N GLU A 33 -32.05 -2.07 -12.57
CA GLU A 33 -31.75 -3.21 -11.71
C GLU A 33 -32.86 -3.42 -10.66
N SER A 34 -33.29 -4.67 -10.47
CA SER A 34 -34.23 -5.05 -9.44
C SER A 34 -33.71 -6.28 -8.70
N HIS A 35 -33.53 -6.16 -7.37
CA HIS A 35 -33.01 -7.23 -6.51
C HIS A 35 -31.65 -7.81 -6.98
N GLY A 36 -30.75 -6.94 -7.51
CA GLY A 36 -29.44 -7.34 -8.01
C GLY A 36 -29.44 -7.95 -9.41
N VAL A 37 -30.58 -7.95 -10.12
CA VAL A 37 -30.69 -8.49 -11.47
C VAL A 37 -31.08 -7.37 -12.45
N LYS A 38 -30.39 -7.29 -13.57
CA LYS A 38 -30.72 -6.38 -14.69
C LYS A 38 -32.01 -6.85 -15.35
N THR A 39 -32.95 -5.93 -15.54
CA THR A 39 -34.29 -6.23 -16.07
C THR A 39 -34.39 -6.16 -17.60
N GLY A 40 -33.35 -5.66 -18.29
CA GLY A 40 -33.38 -5.37 -19.72
C GLY A 40 -34.14 -4.09 -20.09
N GLU A 41 -34.78 -3.40 -19.12
CA GLU A 41 -35.51 -2.15 -19.31
C GLU A 41 -34.54 -0.95 -19.21
N TRP A 42 -34.51 -0.08 -20.21
CA TRP A 42 -33.72 1.15 -20.15
C TRP A 42 -34.34 2.16 -19.18
N SER A 43 -33.51 2.84 -18.41
CA SER A 43 -33.94 3.77 -17.37
C SER A 43 -33.01 4.97 -17.25
N VAL A 44 -33.49 6.05 -16.65
CA VAL A 44 -32.65 7.14 -16.14
C VAL A 44 -32.11 6.70 -14.80
N VAL A 45 -30.80 6.43 -14.75
CA VAL A 45 -30.08 6.02 -13.53
C VAL A 45 -29.65 7.25 -12.75
N VAL A 46 -30.04 7.30 -11.48
CA VAL A 46 -29.65 8.36 -10.54
C VAL A 46 -28.64 7.78 -9.53
N LEU A 47 -27.43 8.27 -9.59
CA LEU A 47 -26.33 7.86 -8.73
C LEU A 47 -26.38 8.65 -7.42
N VAL A 48 -26.43 7.95 -6.29
CA VAL A 48 -26.53 8.55 -4.96
C VAL A 48 -25.33 8.15 -4.09
N ARG A 49 -24.96 9.01 -3.13
CA ARG A 49 -23.92 8.66 -2.15
C ARG A 49 -24.31 7.46 -1.33
N GLN A 50 -25.56 7.43 -0.87
CA GLN A 50 -26.08 6.37 -0.03
C GLN A 50 -27.57 6.12 -0.32
N LYS A 51 -27.99 4.86 -0.49
CA LYS A 51 -29.40 4.51 -0.52
C LYS A 51 -30.00 4.64 0.89
N LYS A 52 -30.98 5.53 1.02
CA LYS A 52 -31.71 5.73 2.29
C LYS A 52 -33.14 5.21 2.14
N PRO A 53 -33.74 4.67 3.21
CA PRO A 53 -35.15 4.31 3.20
C PRO A 53 -36.00 5.54 2.87
N LEU A 54 -37.08 5.37 2.10
CA LEU A 54 -38.00 6.46 1.74
C LEU A 54 -38.66 7.11 2.96
N VAL A 55 -38.84 6.34 4.03
CA VAL A 55 -39.37 6.84 5.31
C VAL A 55 -38.30 7.69 5.97
N GLY A 56 -38.58 8.99 6.11
CA GLY A 56 -37.65 9.96 6.70
C GLY A 56 -36.77 10.74 5.72
N LEU A 57 -36.91 10.52 4.41
CA LEU A 57 -36.31 11.38 3.39
C LEU A 57 -37.11 12.69 3.26
N ASP A 58 -36.38 13.81 3.16
CA ASP A 58 -36.97 15.09 2.78
C ASP A 58 -37.61 14.94 1.37
N PRO A 59 -38.83 15.47 1.13
CA PRO A 59 -39.48 15.40 -0.19
C PRO A 59 -38.60 15.87 -1.35
N GLY A 60 -37.70 16.85 -1.10
CA GLY A 60 -36.73 17.34 -2.08
C GLY A 60 -35.64 16.33 -2.43
N ALA A 61 -35.32 15.38 -1.56
CA ALA A 61 -34.30 14.35 -1.78
C ALA A 61 -34.85 13.08 -2.46
N VAL A 62 -36.18 12.92 -2.48
CA VAL A 62 -36.80 11.71 -3.08
C VAL A 62 -36.67 11.74 -4.60
N VAL A 63 -35.99 10.74 -5.16
CA VAL A 63 -35.94 10.52 -6.62
C VAL A 63 -37.31 10.03 -7.12
N PRO A 64 -37.96 10.71 -8.09
CA PRO A 64 -39.24 10.25 -8.62
C PRO A 64 -39.07 8.88 -9.28
N LYS A 65 -40.08 8.02 -9.19
CA LYS A 65 -40.05 6.65 -9.77
C LYS A 65 -39.98 6.66 -11.30
N GLN A 66 -40.35 7.80 -11.91
CA GLN A 66 -40.28 8.03 -13.36
C GLN A 66 -40.15 9.53 -13.66
N VAL A 67 -39.52 9.85 -14.77
CA VAL A 67 -39.48 11.18 -15.36
C VAL A 67 -40.07 11.08 -16.79
N ASP A 68 -41.03 11.93 -17.13
CA ASP A 68 -41.88 11.74 -18.28
C ASP A 68 -42.51 10.33 -18.30
N SER A 69 -42.30 9.54 -19.35
CA SER A 69 -42.73 8.14 -19.46
C SER A 69 -41.62 7.13 -19.11
N VAL A 70 -40.42 7.59 -18.74
CA VAL A 70 -39.22 6.77 -18.53
C VAL A 70 -39.05 6.49 -17.05
N ARG A 71 -38.82 5.22 -16.71
CA ARG A 71 -38.52 4.83 -15.32
C ARG A 71 -37.17 5.34 -14.86
N THR A 72 -37.06 5.59 -13.58
CA THR A 72 -35.79 5.88 -12.90
C THR A 72 -35.30 4.65 -12.17
N ASP A 73 -33.97 4.56 -12.01
CA ASP A 73 -33.31 3.65 -11.10
C ASP A 73 -32.36 4.41 -10.18
N VAL A 74 -32.22 3.97 -8.93
CA VAL A 74 -31.34 4.63 -7.96
C VAL A 74 -30.21 3.66 -7.64
N VAL A 75 -28.97 4.09 -7.89
CA VAL A 75 -27.75 3.29 -7.64
C VAL A 75 -26.88 3.97 -6.61
N GLU A 76 -26.49 3.26 -5.56
CA GLU A 76 -25.53 3.75 -4.60
C GLU A 76 -24.11 3.61 -5.15
N VAL A 77 -23.35 4.72 -5.14
CA VAL A 77 -21.97 4.78 -5.67
C VAL A 77 -20.97 5.39 -4.69
N GLY A 78 -21.44 5.80 -3.50
CA GLY A 78 -20.57 6.49 -2.53
C GLY A 78 -20.21 7.92 -2.97
N ASP A 79 -19.20 8.48 -2.35
CA ASP A 79 -18.66 9.79 -2.71
C ASP A 79 -17.72 9.66 -3.93
N LEU A 80 -18.13 10.27 -5.05
CA LEU A 80 -17.29 10.34 -6.24
C LEU A 80 -16.22 11.42 -6.04
N ARG A 81 -14.96 11.02 -6.01
CA ARG A 81 -13.80 11.90 -5.89
C ARG A 81 -12.86 11.67 -7.07
N ALA A 82 -12.13 12.69 -7.49
CA ALA A 82 -11.00 12.50 -8.39
C ALA A 82 -10.00 11.56 -7.68
N GLN A 83 -9.57 10.52 -8.37
CA GLN A 83 -8.59 9.59 -7.81
C GLN A 83 -7.26 10.32 -7.68
N GLN A 84 -6.82 10.52 -6.46
CA GLN A 84 -5.50 11.03 -6.16
C GLN A 84 -4.49 9.89 -6.34
N ALA A 85 -3.36 10.16 -7.02
CA ALA A 85 -2.34 9.14 -7.20
C ALA A 85 -1.68 8.77 -5.86
N ARG A 86 -1.31 7.52 -5.69
CA ARG A 86 -0.68 7.01 -4.47
C ARG A 86 0.68 7.65 -4.18
N THR A 87 1.26 8.27 -5.19
CA THR A 87 2.54 8.98 -5.16
C THR A 87 2.41 10.48 -4.90
N GLU A 88 1.19 10.99 -4.73
CA GLU A 88 0.94 12.39 -4.40
C GLU A 88 0.97 12.65 -2.89
N HIS A 89 0.93 13.94 -2.54
CA HIS A 89 0.86 14.40 -1.16
C HIS A 89 -0.54 14.15 -0.57
N TRP A 90 -0.63 13.28 0.44
CA TRP A 90 -1.84 12.92 1.14
C TRP A 90 -1.84 13.48 2.57
N ARG A 91 -2.87 14.22 2.94
CA ARG A 91 -3.15 14.63 4.33
C ARG A 91 -4.67 14.65 4.57
N PRO A 92 -5.19 13.76 5.41
CA PRO A 92 -4.50 12.65 6.08
C PRO A 92 -4.10 11.54 5.12
N ALA A 93 -2.97 10.86 5.40
CA ALA A 93 -2.43 9.78 4.59
C ALA A 93 -2.97 8.42 5.03
N PRO A 94 -3.57 7.63 4.13
CA PRO A 94 -3.96 6.24 4.38
C PRO A 94 -2.80 5.28 4.14
N GLY A 95 -2.91 4.04 4.61
CA GLY A 95 -2.05 2.95 4.14
C GLY A 95 -2.16 2.74 2.63
N GLY A 96 -1.11 2.23 1.99
CA GLY A 96 -1.06 2.00 0.55
C GLY A 96 -0.51 3.17 -0.28
N VAL A 97 -0.17 4.31 0.34
CA VAL A 97 0.44 5.46 -0.35
C VAL A 97 1.95 5.47 -0.20
N SER A 98 2.62 6.29 -1.01
CA SER A 98 4.06 6.51 -0.99
C SER A 98 4.53 7.04 0.35
N LEU A 99 5.64 6.49 0.83
CA LEU A 99 6.30 6.87 2.07
C LEU A 99 7.78 6.51 1.99
N GLY A 100 8.66 7.22 2.69
CA GLY A 100 10.07 6.83 2.78
C GLY A 100 10.90 7.71 3.70
N HIS A 101 12.03 7.17 4.16
CA HIS A 101 13.07 7.93 4.80
C HIS A 101 13.61 8.99 3.82
N TYR A 102 13.96 10.17 4.29
CA TYR A 102 14.37 11.30 3.42
C TYR A 102 15.57 11.01 2.51
N LYS A 103 16.39 10.00 2.83
CA LYS A 103 17.55 9.55 2.01
C LYS A 103 17.24 8.30 1.16
N VAL A 104 16.04 7.73 1.25
CA VAL A 104 15.62 6.52 0.51
C VAL A 104 14.73 6.95 -0.65
N THR A 105 14.61 6.10 -1.66
CA THR A 105 13.77 6.39 -2.82
C THR A 105 12.28 6.52 -2.44
N ALA A 106 11.57 5.44 -2.26
CA ALA A 106 10.21 5.36 -1.76
C ALA A 106 9.79 3.91 -1.56
N GLY A 107 8.88 3.70 -0.62
CA GLY A 107 8.14 2.48 -0.39
C GLY A 107 6.68 2.78 -0.09
N THR A 108 6.02 1.90 0.64
CA THR A 108 4.60 1.99 0.95
C THR A 108 4.36 2.21 2.45
N PHE A 109 3.49 3.11 2.80
CA PHE A 109 2.87 3.18 4.13
C PHE A 109 1.98 1.95 4.31
N GLY A 110 2.37 1.00 5.15
CA GLY A 110 1.67 -0.27 5.32
C GLY A 110 0.34 -0.13 6.04
N ALA A 111 0.41 0.29 7.27
CA ALA A 111 -0.76 0.48 8.15
C ALA A 111 -0.40 1.34 9.35
N VAL A 112 -1.41 1.80 10.08
CA VAL A 112 -1.25 2.32 11.43
C VAL A 112 -1.25 1.15 12.42
N VAL A 113 -0.28 1.14 13.32
CA VAL A 113 -0.16 0.18 14.43
C VAL A 113 -0.11 0.94 15.77
N ARG A 114 -0.33 0.23 16.87
CA ARG A 114 -0.29 0.81 18.21
C ARG A 114 0.88 0.29 19.02
N ASP A 115 1.65 1.19 19.59
CA ASP A 115 2.74 0.86 20.52
C ASP A 115 2.19 0.18 21.77
N ARG A 116 2.70 -1.01 22.10
CA ARG A 116 2.23 -1.81 23.26
C ARG A 116 2.43 -1.11 24.60
N SER A 117 3.46 -0.30 24.71
CA SER A 117 3.80 0.36 25.97
C SER A 117 3.04 1.64 26.23
N SER A 118 2.77 2.42 25.19
CA SER A 118 2.20 3.77 25.29
C SER A 118 0.81 3.91 24.67
N GLY A 119 0.37 2.93 23.86
CA GLY A 119 -0.88 3.00 23.08
C GLY A 119 -0.85 4.00 21.91
N ARG A 120 0.28 4.67 21.67
CA ARG A 120 0.42 5.66 20.60
C ARG A 120 0.33 5.03 19.21
N ARG A 121 -0.24 5.78 18.27
CA ARG A 121 -0.31 5.40 16.85
C ARG A 121 1.06 5.57 16.20
N LEU A 122 1.46 4.60 15.41
CA LEU A 122 2.72 4.59 14.66
C LEU A 122 2.44 4.16 13.22
N LEU A 123 3.21 4.70 12.27
CA LEU A 123 3.22 4.24 10.87
C LEU A 123 4.12 3.01 10.77
N LEU A 124 3.60 1.94 10.16
CA LEU A 124 4.36 0.70 9.89
C LEU A 124 4.83 0.67 8.44
N SER A 125 6.09 0.30 8.22
CA SER A 125 6.67 -0.06 6.92
C SER A 125 7.90 -0.95 7.13
N ASN A 126 8.72 -1.15 6.09
CA ASN A 126 9.98 -1.91 6.23
C ASN A 126 11.13 -1.06 6.80
N ASN A 127 12.15 -1.75 7.34
CA ASN A 127 13.41 -1.13 7.73
C ASN A 127 14.08 -0.45 6.51
N HIS A 128 14.20 -1.15 5.38
CA HIS A 128 14.83 -0.55 4.21
C HIS A 128 14.07 0.66 3.65
N VAL A 129 12.79 0.83 3.99
CA VAL A 129 11.96 2.00 3.61
C VAL A 129 12.11 3.14 4.62
N LEU A 130 11.99 2.87 5.92
CA LEU A 130 11.97 3.89 6.97
C LEU A 130 13.33 4.12 7.64
N ALA A 131 14.20 3.10 7.65
CA ALA A 131 15.47 3.14 8.34
C ALA A 131 16.68 2.95 7.42
N ASN A 132 16.51 3.15 6.09
CA ASN A 132 17.57 3.10 5.10
C ASN A 132 18.49 1.89 5.28
N SER A 133 17.91 0.69 5.43
CA SER A 133 18.67 -0.56 5.63
C SER A 133 19.66 -0.49 6.81
N ASN A 134 19.23 0.05 7.94
CA ASN A 134 19.95 0.32 9.20
C ASN A 134 20.80 1.61 9.24
N GLU A 135 20.90 2.37 8.19
CA GLU A 135 21.76 3.58 8.15
C GLU A 135 21.09 4.81 8.76
N ALA A 136 19.78 4.74 9.05
CA ALA A 136 19.03 5.81 9.67
C ALA A 136 19.27 5.87 11.19
N THR A 137 19.03 7.06 11.73
CA THR A 137 19.04 7.34 13.16
C THR A 137 17.59 7.56 13.64
N GLU A 138 17.25 7.14 14.86
CA GLU A 138 15.97 7.47 15.49
C GLU A 138 15.76 8.99 15.47
N GLY A 139 14.54 9.41 15.10
CA GLY A 139 14.22 10.83 14.90
C GLY A 139 14.41 11.35 13.48
N ASP A 140 15.00 10.57 12.56
CA ASP A 140 15.14 10.95 11.15
C ASP A 140 13.78 11.17 10.50
N ALA A 141 13.74 12.08 9.51
CA ALA A 141 12.51 12.47 8.83
C ALA A 141 11.98 11.37 7.91
N ILE A 142 10.67 11.10 8.03
CA ILE A 142 9.92 10.24 7.13
C ILE A 142 9.01 11.13 6.29
N LEU A 143 9.13 11.00 4.97
CA LEU A 143 8.43 11.82 3.99
C LEU A 143 7.20 11.11 3.44
N GLN A 144 6.14 11.86 3.18
CA GLN A 144 4.97 11.42 2.42
C GLN A 144 4.52 12.56 1.49
N PRO A 145 4.68 12.36 0.17
CA PRO A 145 5.23 11.18 -0.50
C PRO A 145 6.72 10.97 -0.23
N GLY A 146 7.25 9.79 -0.55
CA GLY A 146 8.68 9.52 -0.49
C GLY A 146 9.48 10.37 -1.49
N SER A 147 10.80 10.46 -1.32
CA SER A 147 11.67 11.35 -2.12
C SER A 147 11.62 11.07 -3.63
N ALA A 148 11.47 9.79 -4.06
CA ALA A 148 11.33 9.43 -5.47
C ALA A 148 10.02 9.96 -6.11
N ASP A 149 9.04 10.31 -5.30
CA ASP A 149 7.75 10.86 -5.73
C ASP A 149 7.65 12.37 -5.46
N GLY A 150 8.79 13.02 -5.27
CA GLY A 150 8.89 14.47 -5.12
C GLY A 150 8.81 14.99 -3.68
N GLY A 151 8.73 14.11 -2.69
CA GLY A 151 8.72 14.50 -1.27
C GLY A 151 10.00 15.21 -0.85
N GLN A 152 9.84 16.28 -0.07
CA GLN A 152 10.92 17.14 0.39
C GLN A 152 10.97 17.20 1.92
N GLU A 153 12.19 17.11 2.49
CA GLU A 153 12.37 17.26 3.92
C GLU A 153 11.89 18.65 4.40
N GLY A 154 11.20 18.67 5.51
CA GLY A 154 10.57 19.87 6.07
C GLY A 154 9.13 20.05 5.62
N THR A 155 8.87 20.14 4.32
CA THR A 155 7.52 20.39 3.78
C THR A 155 6.65 19.14 3.83
N ASP A 156 7.22 17.98 3.49
CA ASP A 156 6.50 16.71 3.32
C ASP A 156 6.80 15.71 4.44
N THR A 157 7.49 16.15 5.50
CA THR A 157 7.74 15.32 6.67
C THR A 157 6.41 15.01 7.37
N ILE A 158 6.04 13.72 7.41
CA ILE A 158 4.81 13.25 8.08
C ILE A 158 5.09 12.63 9.44
N ALA A 159 6.29 12.06 9.62
CA ALA A 159 6.65 11.31 10.82
C ALA A 159 8.16 11.40 11.11
N ARG A 160 8.55 10.89 12.27
CA ARG A 160 9.93 10.66 12.67
C ARG A 160 10.15 9.18 12.91
N LEU A 161 11.28 8.63 12.43
CA LEU A 161 11.65 7.25 12.72
C LEU A 161 11.65 7.02 14.22
N GLU A 162 10.90 6.00 14.68
CA GLU A 162 10.83 5.68 16.12
C GLU A 162 11.75 4.52 16.47
N ARG A 163 11.67 3.39 15.75
CA ARG A 163 12.53 2.21 15.89
C ARG A 163 12.38 1.26 14.71
N PHE A 164 13.32 0.32 14.60
CA PHE A 164 13.33 -0.69 13.54
C PHE A 164 13.96 -1.99 13.99
N CYS A 165 13.62 -3.08 13.32
CA CYS A 165 14.27 -4.37 13.46
C CYS A 165 15.56 -4.35 12.64
N ARG A 166 16.71 -4.47 13.31
CA ARG A 166 18.01 -4.37 12.64
C ARG A 166 18.25 -5.56 11.72
N ILE A 167 18.61 -5.30 10.47
CA ILE A 167 18.95 -6.32 9.48
C ILE A 167 20.44 -6.68 9.64
N GLN A 168 20.74 -7.97 9.77
CA GLN A 168 22.09 -8.50 9.72
C GLN A 168 22.38 -8.94 8.29
N PHE A 169 23.34 -8.31 7.63
CA PHE A 169 23.72 -8.67 6.26
C PHE A 169 24.63 -9.90 6.30
N SER A 170 24.36 -10.87 5.42
CA SER A 170 25.22 -12.03 5.15
C SER A 170 26.41 -11.67 4.28
N GLU A 171 26.23 -10.62 3.46
CA GLU A 171 27.30 -9.98 2.68
C GLU A 171 27.15 -8.46 2.79
N GLU A 172 28.23 -7.78 3.14
CA GLU A 172 28.32 -6.33 3.20
C GLU A 172 29.68 -5.86 2.68
N PRO A 173 29.82 -4.62 2.17
CA PRO A 173 31.12 -4.10 1.79
C PRO A 173 32.11 -4.22 2.94
N ALA A 174 33.33 -4.70 2.64
CA ALA A 174 34.36 -4.82 3.66
C ALA A 174 34.79 -3.43 4.14
N THR A 175 34.88 -3.26 5.44
CA THR A 175 35.45 -2.05 6.08
C THR A 175 36.93 -2.22 6.42
N CYS A 176 37.55 -3.30 5.97
CA CYS A 176 38.95 -3.59 6.20
C CYS A 176 39.83 -2.84 5.19
N GLY A 177 40.64 -1.89 5.64
CA GLY A 177 41.51 -1.08 4.76
C GLY A 177 42.49 -1.92 3.92
N ILE A 178 42.88 -3.12 4.36
CA ILE A 178 43.74 -4.03 3.59
C ILE A 178 42.96 -4.60 2.40
N ALA A 179 41.73 -5.12 2.64
CA ALA A 179 40.88 -5.71 1.61
C ALA A 179 40.45 -4.65 0.56
N GLU A 180 40.10 -3.46 1.01
CA GLU A 180 39.81 -2.30 0.14
C GLU A 180 41.06 -1.88 -0.66
N GLY A 181 42.23 -1.81 -0.02
CA GLY A 181 43.49 -1.48 -0.68
C GLY A 181 43.85 -2.45 -1.80
N ILE A 182 43.67 -3.77 -1.58
CA ILE A 182 43.90 -4.80 -2.58
C ILE A 182 42.89 -4.65 -3.74
N ALA A 183 41.61 -4.48 -3.46
CA ALA A 183 40.59 -4.27 -4.47
C ALA A 183 40.83 -3.02 -5.30
N ASN A 184 41.24 -1.90 -4.67
CA ASN A 184 41.55 -0.64 -5.34
C ASN A 184 42.79 -0.74 -6.22
N LEU A 185 43.83 -1.44 -5.76
CA LEU A 185 45.05 -1.69 -6.57
C LEU A 185 44.70 -2.52 -7.81
N ALA A 186 43.99 -3.63 -7.63
CA ALA A 186 43.54 -4.50 -8.71
C ALA A 186 42.63 -3.75 -9.71
N ASN A 187 41.72 -2.92 -9.24
CA ASN A 187 40.87 -2.08 -10.06
C ASN A 187 41.63 -1.01 -10.83
N THR A 188 42.69 -0.45 -10.24
CA THR A 188 43.56 0.50 -10.91
C THR A 188 44.32 -0.17 -12.05
N LEU A 189 44.89 -1.34 -11.84
CA LEU A 189 45.54 -2.14 -12.87
C LEU A 189 44.56 -2.54 -13.98
N ALA A 190 43.37 -2.94 -13.62
CA ALA A 190 42.33 -3.28 -14.59
C ALA A 190 41.92 -2.09 -15.46
N ARG A 191 41.89 -0.86 -14.92
CA ARG A 191 41.67 0.37 -15.70
C ARG A 191 42.78 0.63 -16.69
N LEU A 192 44.02 0.43 -16.29
CA LEU A 192 45.18 0.66 -17.16
C LEU A 192 45.22 -0.31 -18.34
N THR A 193 44.66 -1.52 -18.17
CA THR A 193 44.56 -2.54 -19.23
C THR A 193 43.26 -2.47 -20.03
N GLY A 194 42.39 -1.47 -19.76
CA GLY A 194 41.10 -1.32 -20.44
C GLY A 194 40.04 -2.34 -20.01
N ALA A 195 40.26 -3.13 -18.95
CA ALA A 195 39.29 -4.10 -18.45
C ALA A 195 38.08 -3.37 -17.84
N GLN A 196 36.87 -3.88 -18.17
CA GLN A 196 35.60 -3.34 -17.65
C GLN A 196 35.18 -3.95 -16.29
N HIS A 197 35.77 -5.10 -15.92
CA HIS A 197 35.49 -5.76 -14.65
C HIS A 197 36.09 -5.00 -13.46
N ARG A 198 35.39 -5.07 -12.33
CA ARG A 198 35.82 -4.45 -11.06
C ARG A 198 35.72 -5.50 -9.95
N LEU A 199 36.66 -5.41 -9.00
CA LEU A 199 36.67 -6.20 -7.77
C LEU A 199 36.09 -5.34 -6.65
N GLN A 200 35.23 -5.94 -5.84
CA GLN A 200 34.73 -5.34 -4.59
C GLN A 200 35.14 -6.25 -3.44
N ALA A 201 35.70 -5.70 -2.39
CA ALA A 201 35.93 -6.43 -1.16
C ALA A 201 34.61 -6.54 -0.39
N ILE A 202 34.19 -7.75 -0.05
CA ILE A 202 33.00 -8.02 0.76
C ILE A 202 33.40 -8.73 2.05
N ARG A 203 32.65 -8.46 3.11
CA ARG A 203 32.67 -9.20 4.35
C ARG A 203 31.52 -10.18 4.31
N ALA A 204 31.80 -11.47 4.42
CA ALA A 204 30.78 -12.51 4.50
C ALA A 204 30.49 -12.90 5.95
N ASN A 205 29.21 -12.99 6.30
CA ASN A 205 28.70 -13.53 7.55
C ASN A 205 27.63 -14.59 7.23
N PRO A 206 28.04 -15.83 6.92
CA PRO A 206 27.09 -16.87 6.49
C PRO A 206 26.12 -17.33 7.57
N GLN A 207 26.31 -16.92 8.82
CA GLN A 207 25.41 -17.23 9.93
C GLN A 207 24.40 -16.10 10.23
N ALA A 208 24.47 -14.99 9.50
CA ALA A 208 23.50 -13.93 9.64
C ALA A 208 22.13 -14.39 9.16
N ALA A 209 21.17 -14.47 10.06
CA ALA A 209 19.79 -14.80 9.79
C ALA A 209 18.85 -13.75 10.41
N ASN A 210 17.89 -13.31 9.64
CA ASN A 210 16.90 -12.32 10.06
C ASN A 210 15.51 -12.95 10.11
N LYS A 211 14.64 -12.39 10.93
CA LYS A 211 13.24 -12.79 10.99
C LYS A 211 12.34 -11.82 10.23
N VAL A 212 12.66 -10.53 10.27
CA VAL A 212 11.81 -9.49 9.68
C VAL A 212 12.65 -8.31 9.16
N ASP A 213 12.11 -7.66 8.15
CA ASP A 213 12.50 -6.34 7.66
C ASP A 213 11.32 -5.39 7.96
N ALA A 214 11.40 -4.69 9.10
CA ALA A 214 10.30 -3.89 9.59
C ALA A 214 10.77 -2.67 10.41
N ALA A 215 10.01 -1.58 10.33
CA ALA A 215 10.24 -0.36 11.09
C ALA A 215 8.93 0.37 11.37
N VAL A 216 8.94 1.22 12.40
CA VAL A 216 7.84 2.13 12.72
C VAL A 216 8.34 3.56 12.89
N ALA A 217 7.45 4.48 12.52
CA ALA A 217 7.68 5.90 12.67
C ALA A 217 6.53 6.56 13.45
N ARG A 218 6.85 7.55 14.26
CA ARG A 218 5.87 8.34 15.01
C ARG A 218 5.38 9.50 14.16
N PRO A 219 4.06 9.64 13.92
CA PRO A 219 3.50 10.77 13.19
C PRO A 219 3.82 12.09 13.91
N LEU A 220 3.98 13.17 13.16
CA LEU A 220 4.11 14.51 13.73
C LEU A 220 2.77 14.98 14.33
N ASP A 221 1.67 14.63 13.65
CA ASP A 221 0.30 14.84 14.12
C ASP A 221 -0.53 13.59 13.80
N ASP A 222 -1.27 13.07 14.78
CA ASP A 222 -2.16 11.92 14.60
C ASP A 222 -3.29 12.16 13.60
N ARG A 223 -3.62 13.43 13.33
CA ARG A 223 -4.62 13.84 12.34
C ARG A 223 -4.13 13.69 10.89
N ASP A 224 -2.82 13.59 10.69
CA ASP A 224 -2.21 13.46 9.35
C ASP A 224 -2.23 12.02 8.81
N ILE A 225 -2.68 11.04 9.60
CA ILE A 225 -2.73 9.63 9.22
C ILE A 225 -4.11 9.01 9.43
N LEU A 226 -4.49 8.07 8.56
CA LEU A 226 -5.73 7.30 8.64
C LEU A 226 -5.42 5.84 9.01
N ASP A 227 -6.33 5.22 9.77
CA ASP A 227 -6.27 3.79 10.08
C ASP A 227 -6.66 2.92 8.87
N ASP A 228 -7.28 3.51 7.86
CA ASP A 228 -7.68 2.82 6.62
C ASP A 228 -6.51 2.62 5.66
N ILE A 229 -6.54 1.50 4.95
CA ILE A 229 -5.68 1.21 3.81
C ILE A 229 -6.50 1.39 2.54
N LEU A 230 -5.96 2.11 1.55
CA LEU A 230 -6.65 2.36 0.27
C LEU A 230 -7.15 1.04 -0.35
N GLU A 231 -8.42 1.02 -0.74
CA GLU A 231 -9.11 -0.11 -1.40
C GLU A 231 -9.20 -1.40 -0.54
N ILE A 232 -8.74 -1.36 0.72
CA ILE A 232 -8.86 -2.46 1.67
C ILE A 232 -9.80 -2.08 2.82
N GLY A 233 -9.67 -0.85 3.34
CA GLY A 233 -10.38 -0.39 4.54
C GLY A 233 -9.57 -0.60 5.82
N THR A 234 -10.23 -0.50 6.96
CA THR A 234 -9.62 -0.68 8.29
C THR A 234 -9.32 -2.15 8.56
N VAL A 235 -8.10 -2.43 8.97
CA VAL A 235 -7.63 -3.76 9.37
C VAL A 235 -7.61 -3.84 10.89
N SER A 236 -8.05 -4.95 11.46
CA SER A 236 -8.00 -5.18 12.91
C SER A 236 -7.60 -6.60 13.23
N GLY A 237 -6.53 -6.72 14.01
CA GLY A 237 -5.95 -8.00 14.39
C GLY A 237 -5.22 -8.69 13.24
N HIS A 238 -4.62 -9.82 13.55
CA HIS A 238 -3.84 -10.61 12.61
C HIS A 238 -4.21 -12.09 12.68
N GLU A 239 -3.79 -12.85 11.68
CA GLU A 239 -3.93 -14.30 11.65
C GLU A 239 -2.73 -14.97 10.97
N ALA A 240 -2.51 -16.24 11.32
CA ALA A 240 -1.42 -17.01 10.73
C ALA A 240 -1.71 -17.36 9.27
N ALA A 241 -0.67 -17.31 8.44
CA ALA A 241 -0.72 -17.77 7.07
C ALA A 241 -0.90 -19.28 6.96
N PHE A 242 -1.58 -19.75 5.92
CA PHE A 242 -1.65 -21.16 5.54
C PHE A 242 -1.53 -21.34 4.02
N LEU A 243 -1.11 -22.51 3.58
CA LEU A 243 -0.96 -22.81 2.16
C LEU A 243 -2.30 -22.72 1.43
N GLY A 244 -2.30 -22.04 0.28
CA GLY A 244 -3.51 -21.79 -0.51
C GLY A 244 -4.35 -20.60 -0.04
N MET A 245 -3.96 -19.90 1.03
CA MET A 245 -4.65 -18.72 1.52
C MET A 245 -4.66 -17.63 0.45
N GLN A 246 -5.84 -17.10 0.15
CA GLN A 246 -6.00 -15.95 -0.72
C GLN A 246 -5.72 -14.67 0.08
N VAL A 247 -4.83 -13.85 -0.42
CA VAL A 247 -4.39 -12.62 0.21
C VAL A 247 -4.48 -11.44 -0.75
N ARG A 248 -4.51 -10.24 -0.20
CA ARG A 248 -4.46 -9.00 -0.96
C ARG A 248 -3.59 -7.97 -0.24
N LYS A 249 -3.06 -7.03 -1.00
CA LYS A 249 -2.35 -5.87 -0.47
C LYS A 249 -2.69 -4.64 -1.29
N SER A 250 -2.47 -3.48 -0.71
CA SER A 250 -2.54 -2.19 -1.40
C SER A 250 -1.20 -1.49 -1.25
N GLY A 251 -0.54 -1.17 -2.35
CA GLY A 251 0.81 -0.63 -2.35
C GLY A 251 0.99 0.57 -3.29
N ARG A 252 2.08 1.29 -3.08
CA ARG A 252 2.43 2.51 -3.80
C ARG A 252 2.45 2.33 -5.32
N THR A 253 3.03 1.21 -5.79
CA THR A 253 3.32 1.03 -7.23
C THR A 253 2.20 0.31 -7.94
N THR A 254 1.73 -0.83 -7.43
CA THR A 254 0.75 -1.66 -8.13
C THR A 254 -0.68 -1.52 -7.60
N GLY A 255 -0.90 -0.69 -6.58
CA GLY A 255 -2.23 -0.52 -5.98
C GLY A 255 -2.73 -1.79 -5.31
N LEU A 256 -4.05 -2.03 -5.43
CA LEU A 256 -4.68 -3.26 -4.93
C LEU A 256 -4.32 -4.43 -5.84
N THR A 257 -3.71 -5.45 -5.28
CA THR A 257 -3.40 -6.73 -5.94
C THR A 257 -3.78 -7.90 -5.04
N THR A 258 -3.98 -9.05 -5.64
CA THR A 258 -4.29 -10.30 -4.95
C THR A 258 -3.25 -11.37 -5.25
N GLY A 259 -3.08 -12.31 -4.35
CA GLY A 259 -2.18 -13.44 -4.52
C GLY A 259 -2.61 -14.64 -3.70
N THR A 260 -1.90 -15.74 -3.88
CA THR A 260 -2.11 -16.99 -3.13
C THR A 260 -0.81 -17.34 -2.41
N ILE A 261 -0.87 -17.71 -1.15
CA ILE A 261 0.29 -18.19 -0.39
C ILE A 261 0.66 -19.58 -0.85
N ASN A 262 1.90 -19.71 -1.36
CA ASN A 262 2.41 -20.95 -1.96
C ASN A 262 3.47 -21.65 -1.11
N VAL A 263 4.23 -20.89 -0.28
CA VAL A 263 5.28 -21.45 0.58
C VAL A 263 5.22 -20.79 1.96
N LEU A 264 5.44 -21.57 2.99
CA LEU A 264 5.59 -21.15 4.38
C LEU A 264 6.99 -21.55 4.88
N GLU A 265 7.43 -20.91 5.98
CA GLU A 265 8.70 -21.20 6.64
C GLU A 265 9.90 -21.14 5.68
N ALA A 266 9.79 -20.29 4.64
CA ALA A 266 10.83 -20.15 3.65
C ALA A 266 12.09 -19.49 4.22
N THR A 267 13.26 -20.00 3.85
CA THR A 267 14.53 -19.28 4.02
C THR A 267 14.89 -18.66 2.68
N VAL A 268 14.99 -17.33 2.64
CA VAL A 268 15.22 -16.57 1.41
C VAL A 268 16.43 -15.65 1.55
N SER A 269 17.16 -15.48 0.47
CA SER A 269 18.25 -14.50 0.36
C SER A 269 17.77 -13.32 -0.46
N VAL A 270 17.85 -12.12 0.09
CA VAL A 270 17.35 -10.88 -0.51
C VAL A 270 18.50 -9.89 -0.70
N SER A 271 18.62 -9.33 -1.90
CA SER A 271 19.60 -8.29 -2.21
C SER A 271 19.04 -6.91 -1.94
N TYR A 272 19.77 -6.11 -1.20
CA TYR A 272 19.50 -4.70 -0.89
C TYR A 272 20.38 -3.75 -1.69
N GLY A 273 21.02 -4.24 -2.73
CA GLY A 273 21.92 -3.52 -3.58
C GLY A 273 23.31 -4.17 -3.66
N PRO A 274 24.25 -3.59 -4.40
CA PRO A 274 25.57 -4.16 -4.61
C PRO A 274 26.30 -4.43 -3.30
N GLY A 275 26.67 -5.68 -3.04
CA GLY A 275 27.41 -6.11 -1.86
C GLY A 275 26.59 -6.12 -0.54
N HIS A 276 25.26 -5.96 -0.61
CA HIS A 276 24.38 -6.05 0.56
C HIS A 276 23.35 -7.15 0.34
N THR A 277 23.58 -8.31 0.92
CA THR A 277 22.66 -9.44 0.87
C THR A 277 22.30 -9.86 2.29
N ALA A 278 21.04 -10.14 2.54
CA ALA A 278 20.55 -10.60 3.83
C ALA A 278 19.71 -11.88 3.66
N THR A 279 19.92 -12.83 4.57
CA THR A 279 19.11 -14.06 4.66
C THR A 279 18.01 -13.87 5.68
N PHE A 280 16.79 -14.26 5.30
CA PHE A 280 15.61 -14.23 6.16
C PHE A 280 15.03 -15.64 6.31
N GLU A 281 14.74 -16.04 7.52
CA GLU A 281 14.16 -17.33 7.86
C GLU A 281 12.67 -17.19 8.21
N ASN A 282 11.94 -18.29 8.05
CA ASN A 282 10.52 -18.39 8.39
C ASN A 282 9.63 -17.39 7.63
N GLN A 283 9.92 -17.16 6.36
CA GLN A 283 9.17 -16.22 5.54
C GLN A 283 7.98 -16.88 4.84
N ILE A 284 7.02 -16.06 4.44
CA ILE A 284 5.87 -16.44 3.61
C ILE A 284 6.19 -16.06 2.17
N VAL A 285 5.91 -16.97 1.20
CA VAL A 285 6.03 -16.66 -0.22
C VAL A 285 4.66 -16.82 -0.88
N ALA A 286 4.22 -15.75 -1.52
CA ALA A 286 3.02 -15.73 -2.35
C ALA A 286 3.38 -15.66 -3.83
N GLY A 287 2.40 -15.88 -4.70
CA GLY A 287 2.51 -15.63 -6.13
C GLY A 287 2.81 -14.16 -6.45
N PRO A 288 2.99 -13.81 -7.74
CA PRO A 288 3.35 -12.46 -8.16
C PRO A 288 2.21 -11.48 -7.86
N MET A 289 2.43 -10.59 -6.90
CA MET A 289 1.45 -9.56 -6.53
C MET A 289 2.11 -8.21 -6.17
N SER A 290 3.40 -8.03 -6.47
CA SER A 290 4.13 -6.81 -6.10
C SER A 290 5.18 -6.41 -7.12
N GLN A 291 5.57 -5.16 -7.07
CA GLN A 291 6.70 -4.58 -7.81
C GLN A 291 7.52 -3.68 -6.87
N GLY A 292 8.69 -3.24 -7.35
CA GLY A 292 9.53 -2.29 -6.61
C GLY A 292 8.73 -1.04 -6.20
N GLY A 293 8.84 -0.67 -4.92
CA GLY A 293 8.05 0.41 -4.29
C GLY A 293 6.80 -0.07 -3.54
N ASP A 294 6.37 -1.33 -3.71
CA ASP A 294 5.31 -1.93 -2.88
C ASP A 294 5.82 -2.43 -1.52
N SER A 295 7.12 -2.41 -1.30
CA SER A 295 7.74 -2.73 -0.01
C SER A 295 7.11 -1.90 1.11
N GLY A 296 6.77 -2.56 2.22
CA GLY A 296 6.04 -1.97 3.33
C GLY A 296 4.53 -2.14 3.27
N SER A 297 3.97 -2.64 2.15
CA SER A 297 2.54 -2.92 2.06
C SER A 297 2.11 -3.97 3.10
N LEU A 298 1.02 -3.70 3.81
CA LEU A 298 0.37 -4.71 4.65
C LEU A 298 -0.34 -5.73 3.75
N VAL A 299 -0.07 -7.01 3.98
CA VAL A 299 -0.76 -8.13 3.33
C VAL A 299 -1.85 -8.63 4.26
N VAL A 300 -3.09 -8.68 3.75
CA VAL A 300 -4.27 -9.09 4.49
C VAL A 300 -4.93 -10.31 3.86
N ALA A 301 -5.57 -11.14 4.67
CA ALA A 301 -6.40 -12.23 4.19
C ALA A 301 -7.61 -11.69 3.42
N ALA A 302 -7.91 -12.26 2.26
CA ALA A 302 -8.97 -11.75 1.38
C ALA A 302 -10.37 -11.78 2.02
N ASN A 303 -10.62 -12.75 2.91
CA ASN A 303 -11.95 -13.00 3.47
C ASN A 303 -12.18 -12.31 4.83
N SER A 304 -11.14 -12.24 5.69
CA SER A 304 -11.27 -11.76 7.07
C SER A 304 -10.80 -10.33 7.26
N LEU A 305 -10.03 -9.78 6.32
CA LEU A 305 -9.31 -8.50 6.43
C LEU A 305 -8.31 -8.43 7.59
N LYS A 306 -7.90 -9.57 8.15
CA LYS A 306 -6.86 -9.62 9.17
C LYS A 306 -5.49 -9.55 8.54
N ALA A 307 -4.55 -8.92 9.23
CA ALA A 307 -3.16 -8.84 8.80
C ALA A 307 -2.51 -10.23 8.79
N VAL A 308 -1.87 -10.59 7.70
CA VAL A 308 -1.12 -11.84 7.53
C VAL A 308 0.37 -11.60 7.58
N GLY A 309 0.84 -10.47 7.03
CA GLY A 309 2.25 -10.13 7.02
C GLY A 309 2.57 -8.78 6.40
N LEU A 310 3.86 -8.47 6.35
CA LEU A 310 4.42 -7.24 5.79
C LEU A 310 5.29 -7.58 4.58
N LEU A 311 4.92 -7.10 3.40
CA LEU A 311 5.66 -7.31 2.16
C LEU A 311 6.99 -6.56 2.21
N PHE A 312 8.09 -7.23 1.88
CA PHE A 312 9.42 -6.59 1.89
C PHE A 312 10.29 -6.91 0.67
N GLY A 313 9.92 -7.89 -0.13
CA GLY A 313 10.70 -8.28 -1.29
C GLY A 313 9.88 -9.07 -2.30
N GLY A 314 10.48 -9.36 -3.43
CA GLY A 314 9.84 -10.15 -4.47
C GLY A 314 10.58 -10.10 -5.80
N SER A 315 10.02 -10.80 -6.77
CA SER A 315 10.44 -10.85 -8.15
C SER A 315 9.23 -10.74 -9.08
N GLU A 316 9.43 -10.84 -10.38
CA GLU A 316 8.31 -10.94 -11.33
C GLU A 316 7.41 -12.18 -11.11
N GLN A 317 7.89 -13.19 -10.39
CA GLN A 317 7.23 -14.49 -10.22
C GLN A 317 6.76 -14.75 -8.78
N SER A 318 7.20 -13.97 -7.80
CA SER A 318 6.92 -14.21 -6.39
C SER A 318 6.98 -12.96 -5.54
N THR A 319 6.27 -13.00 -4.43
CA THR A 319 6.27 -11.94 -3.41
C THR A 319 6.67 -12.54 -2.07
N VAL A 320 7.61 -11.91 -1.38
CA VAL A 320 8.12 -12.33 -0.07
C VAL A 320 7.56 -11.44 1.02
N ILE A 321 7.06 -12.08 2.09
CA ILE A 321 6.27 -11.44 3.13
C ILE A 321 6.78 -11.88 4.49
N ASN A 322 7.11 -10.91 5.37
CA ASN A 322 7.39 -11.19 6.78
C ASN A 322 6.10 -11.62 7.49
N PRO A 323 6.07 -12.71 8.28
CA PRO A 323 4.91 -13.08 9.09
C PRO A 323 4.51 -11.97 10.05
N MET A 324 3.21 -11.64 10.13
CA MET A 324 2.75 -10.48 10.91
C MET A 324 3.09 -10.59 12.39
N GLN A 325 2.93 -11.78 13.01
CA GLN A 325 3.29 -11.98 14.42
C GLN A 325 4.76 -11.62 14.70
N ALA A 326 5.69 -12.00 13.81
CA ALA A 326 7.11 -11.70 13.98
C ALA A 326 7.39 -10.19 13.86
N VAL A 327 6.67 -9.48 12.98
CA VAL A 327 6.75 -8.02 12.85
C VAL A 327 6.27 -7.34 14.13
N LEU A 328 5.09 -7.73 14.63
CA LEU A 328 4.49 -7.17 15.85
C LEU A 328 5.39 -7.37 17.08
N ASP A 329 5.97 -8.55 17.21
CA ASP A 329 6.83 -8.89 18.36
C ASP A 329 8.18 -8.17 18.29
N CYS A 330 8.79 -8.09 17.12
CA CYS A 330 10.06 -7.36 16.95
C CYS A 330 9.91 -5.88 17.26
N LEU A 331 8.81 -5.28 16.81
CA LEU A 331 8.56 -3.84 16.99
C LEU A 331 7.83 -3.50 18.30
N GLY A 332 7.27 -4.47 19.02
CA GLY A 332 6.49 -4.22 20.24
C GLY A 332 5.22 -3.43 19.98
N VAL A 333 4.48 -3.79 18.91
CA VAL A 333 3.24 -3.10 18.50
C VAL A 333 2.09 -4.09 18.31
N ASP A 334 0.87 -3.57 18.26
CA ASP A 334 -0.36 -4.29 17.93
C ASP A 334 -1.08 -3.62 16.75
N ILE A 335 -1.94 -4.39 16.04
CA ILE A 335 -2.72 -3.94 14.88
C ILE A 335 -4.22 -4.19 15.10
#